data_8601900a35d351614df01147fb0de689
#
_entry.id   8601900a35d351614df01147fb0de689
#
_cell.length_a   1.000
_cell.length_b   1.000
_cell.length_c   1.000
_cell.angle_alpha   90.00
_cell.angle_beta   90.00
_cell.angle_gamma   90.00
#
_symmetry.space_group_name_H-M   'P 1'
#
loop_
_entity.id
_entity.type
_entity.pdbx_description
1 polymer ?
#
loop_
_entity_poly.entity_id
_entity_poly.type
_entity_poly.pdbx_seq_one_letter_code
_entity_poly.pdbx_strand_id
1 'polypeptide(L)'
;MAELRRRLTLPLLAFYGLGSIVGAGIYVLLGEVAGIAQASMGLAFLLAGLIAGLTGFSYAELSSRYPKSGGSVLFVDIAFERPWLSKVMAFVLLFTSAVSSAVICHGFVGYFQLYIEWSSPLIIVLLCGVMFLVASWGIRESAILISIITLLEVGGLILVCFVASELPQRESFVQIIDASAGIGAITAAAFIAFYAFIGFEDMVSVA
;
A
#
# COMPACT_ATOMS: atom_id res chain seq x y z
N MET A 1 -14.09 4.74 29.74
CA MET A 1 -13.51 4.74 28.40
C MET A 1 -14.68 4.76 27.42
N ALA A 2 -14.68 5.70 26.46
CA ALA A 2 -15.75 5.71 25.45
C ALA A 2 -15.60 4.45 24.57
N GLU A 3 -16.64 3.62 24.52
CA GLU A 3 -16.67 2.50 23.58
C GLU A 3 -16.71 3.05 22.15
N LEU A 4 -15.73 2.69 21.35
CA LEU A 4 -15.70 3.03 19.94
C LEU A 4 -16.85 2.28 19.23
N ARG A 5 -17.72 3.01 18.54
CA ARG A 5 -18.82 2.39 17.78
C ARG A 5 -18.25 1.75 16.52
N ARG A 6 -18.56 0.47 16.30
CA ARG A 6 -18.25 -0.22 15.03
C ARG A 6 -19.00 0.45 13.88
N ARG A 7 -18.27 1.15 13.00
CA ARG A 7 -18.82 1.89 11.86
C ARG A 7 -18.57 1.20 10.53
N LEU A 8 -17.59 0.30 10.48
CA LEU A 8 -17.20 -0.42 9.28
C LEU A 8 -17.83 -1.82 9.26
N THR A 9 -18.43 -2.19 8.14
CA THR A 9 -18.87 -3.57 7.87
C THR A 9 -17.69 -4.37 7.31
N LEU A 10 -17.74 -5.70 7.43
CA LEU A 10 -16.69 -6.57 6.91
C LEU A 10 -16.36 -6.33 5.42
N PRO A 11 -17.34 -6.23 4.50
CA PRO A 11 -17.04 -5.90 3.10
C PRO A 11 -16.36 -4.54 2.95
N LEU A 12 -16.83 -3.51 3.67
CA LEU A 12 -16.23 -2.17 3.57
C LEU A 12 -14.80 -2.16 4.10
N LEU A 13 -14.52 -2.88 5.18
CA LEU A 13 -13.17 -3.05 5.72
C LEU A 13 -12.26 -3.81 4.73
N ALA A 14 -12.78 -4.85 4.07
CA ALA A 14 -12.03 -5.61 3.08
C ALA A 14 -11.68 -4.75 1.85
N PHE A 15 -12.63 -3.97 1.32
CA PHE A 15 -12.34 -3.05 0.21
C PHE A 15 -11.44 -1.89 0.61
N TYR A 16 -11.58 -1.36 1.83
CA TYR A 16 -10.66 -0.38 2.38
C TYR A 16 -9.24 -0.92 2.44
N GLY A 17 -9.05 -2.12 2.98
CA GLY A 17 -7.73 -2.75 3.06
C GLY A 17 -7.15 -3.11 1.69
N LEU A 18 -7.99 -3.60 0.76
CA LEU A 18 -7.58 -3.83 -0.62
C LEU A 18 -7.08 -2.53 -1.27
N GLY A 19 -7.78 -1.42 -1.08
CA GLY A 19 -7.38 -0.11 -1.59
C GLY A 19 -6.11 0.42 -0.95
N SER A 20 -5.92 0.19 0.35
CA SER A 20 -4.67 0.54 1.03
C SER A 20 -3.47 -0.25 0.49
N ILE A 21 -3.66 -1.51 0.10
CA ILE A 21 -2.59 -2.37 -0.42
C ILE A 21 -2.37 -2.17 -1.93
N VAL A 22 -3.44 -2.26 -2.74
CA VAL A 22 -3.33 -2.17 -4.20
C VAL A 22 -3.06 -0.75 -4.69
N GLY A 23 -3.38 0.26 -3.90
CA GLY A 23 -3.32 1.69 -4.20
C GLY A 23 -2.13 2.20 -5.03
N ALA A 24 -1.77 3.45 -4.84
CA ALA A 24 -0.74 4.14 -5.64
C ALA A 24 0.62 3.43 -5.68
N GLY A 25 0.93 2.55 -4.71
CA GLY A 25 2.22 1.86 -4.62
C GLY A 25 2.57 1.07 -5.87
N ILE A 26 1.64 0.28 -6.41
CA ILE A 26 1.92 -0.53 -7.61
C ILE A 26 2.19 0.36 -8.83
N TYR A 27 1.41 1.42 -9.01
CA TYR A 27 1.53 2.31 -10.17
C TYR A 27 2.81 3.16 -10.14
N VAL A 28 3.23 3.60 -8.96
CA VAL A 28 4.42 4.45 -8.79
C VAL A 28 5.71 3.63 -8.87
N LEU A 29 5.71 2.41 -8.29
CA LEU A 29 6.96 1.64 -8.14
C LEU A 29 7.25 0.66 -9.27
N LEU A 30 6.26 0.35 -10.13
CA LEU A 30 6.44 -0.62 -11.21
C LEU A 30 7.64 -0.28 -12.10
N GLY A 31 7.78 1.00 -12.45
CA GLY A 31 8.89 1.50 -13.28
C GLY A 31 10.25 1.37 -12.60
N GLU A 32 10.33 1.69 -11.31
CA GLU A 32 11.57 1.59 -10.52
C GLU A 32 12.00 0.13 -10.36
N VAL A 33 11.07 -0.76 -10.02
CA VAL A 33 11.35 -2.20 -9.90
C VAL A 33 11.79 -2.78 -11.24
N ALA A 34 11.14 -2.41 -12.33
CA ALA A 34 11.51 -2.82 -13.69
C ALA A 34 12.91 -2.31 -14.09
N GLY A 35 13.24 -1.07 -13.71
CA GLY A 35 14.57 -0.48 -13.97
C GLY A 35 15.70 -1.24 -13.29
N ILE A 36 15.49 -1.77 -12.08
CA ILE A 36 16.48 -2.50 -11.29
C ILE A 36 16.54 -3.98 -11.66
N ALA A 37 15.39 -4.65 -11.67
CA ALA A 37 15.30 -6.10 -11.86
C ALA A 37 15.14 -6.53 -13.31
N GLN A 38 14.82 -5.62 -14.22
CA GLN A 38 14.61 -5.90 -15.64
C GLN A 38 13.68 -7.11 -15.85
N ALA A 39 14.14 -8.15 -16.57
CA ALA A 39 13.38 -9.38 -16.79
C ALA A 39 13.04 -10.13 -15.48
N SER A 40 13.82 -9.92 -14.41
CA SER A 40 13.60 -10.56 -13.10
C SER A 40 12.57 -9.83 -12.21
N MET A 41 11.85 -8.81 -12.73
CA MET A 41 10.86 -8.03 -11.98
C MET A 41 9.79 -8.93 -11.33
N GLY A 42 9.33 -9.97 -12.02
CA GLY A 42 8.34 -10.91 -11.49
C GLY A 42 8.83 -11.62 -10.22
N LEU A 43 10.10 -12.06 -10.19
CA LEU A 43 10.71 -12.65 -9.00
C LEU A 43 10.81 -11.65 -7.84
N ALA A 44 11.12 -10.39 -8.12
CA ALA A 44 11.19 -9.34 -7.10
C ALA A 44 9.82 -9.14 -6.44
N PHE A 45 8.73 -9.06 -7.22
CA PHE A 45 7.37 -8.95 -6.69
C PHE A 45 6.93 -10.23 -5.96
N LEU A 46 7.27 -11.42 -6.44
CA LEU A 46 6.96 -12.68 -5.75
C LEU A 46 7.66 -12.76 -4.38
N LEU A 47 8.92 -12.39 -4.31
CA LEU A 47 9.67 -12.36 -3.06
C LEU A 47 9.09 -11.33 -2.08
N ALA A 48 8.80 -10.13 -2.55
CA ALA A 48 8.16 -9.08 -1.77
C ALA A 48 6.78 -9.53 -1.24
N GLY A 49 5.95 -10.11 -2.11
CA GLY A 49 4.62 -10.62 -1.76
C GLY A 49 4.67 -11.77 -0.75
N LEU A 50 5.67 -12.65 -0.85
CA LEU A 50 5.87 -13.71 0.14
C LEU A 50 6.17 -13.14 1.54
N ILE A 51 7.09 -12.18 1.62
CA ILE A 51 7.45 -11.53 2.90
C ILE A 51 6.25 -10.75 3.46
N ALA A 52 5.56 -9.99 2.60
CA ALA A 52 4.36 -9.24 2.99
C ALA A 52 3.25 -10.18 3.48
N GLY A 53 3.02 -11.31 2.80
CA GLY A 53 2.04 -12.32 3.19
C GLY A 53 2.34 -12.92 4.56
N LEU A 54 3.58 -13.31 4.82
CA LEU A 54 4.00 -13.82 6.14
C LEU A 54 3.79 -12.78 7.24
N THR A 55 4.11 -11.52 6.97
CA THR A 55 3.87 -10.42 7.89
C THR A 55 2.37 -10.20 8.11
N GLY A 56 1.58 -10.20 7.03
CA GLY A 56 0.12 -10.07 7.09
C GLY A 56 -0.55 -11.16 7.92
N PHE A 57 -0.09 -12.42 7.83
CA PHE A 57 -0.57 -13.51 8.70
C PHE A 57 -0.31 -13.23 10.17
N SER A 58 0.87 -12.69 10.52
CA SER A 58 1.19 -12.29 11.90
C SER A 58 0.23 -11.19 12.39
N TYR A 59 -0.07 -10.21 11.56
CA TYR A 59 -1.05 -9.17 11.89
C TYR A 59 -2.47 -9.72 12.04
N ALA A 60 -2.89 -10.65 11.18
CA ALA A 60 -4.18 -11.32 11.28
C ALA A 60 -4.32 -12.11 12.59
N GLU A 61 -3.27 -12.82 13.00
CA GLU A 61 -3.25 -13.52 14.28
C GLU A 61 -3.33 -12.56 15.46
N LEU A 62 -2.51 -11.51 15.48
CA LEU A 62 -2.50 -10.52 16.55
C LEU A 62 -3.83 -9.78 16.67
N SER A 63 -4.44 -9.37 15.55
CA SER A 63 -5.73 -8.69 15.57
C SER A 63 -6.88 -9.60 16.03
N SER A 64 -6.82 -10.89 15.74
CA SER A 64 -7.81 -11.86 16.23
C SER A 64 -7.70 -12.09 17.75
N ARG A 65 -6.48 -12.06 18.29
CA ARG A 65 -6.22 -12.19 19.73
C ARG A 65 -6.53 -10.92 20.52
N TYR A 66 -6.29 -9.77 19.92
CA TYR A 66 -6.43 -8.45 20.55
C TYR A 66 -7.33 -7.53 19.71
N PRO A 67 -8.66 -7.79 19.70
CA PRO A 67 -9.61 -7.06 18.84
C PRO A 67 -9.89 -5.65 19.39
N LYS A 68 -8.89 -4.79 19.37
CA LYS A 68 -8.96 -3.39 19.81
C LYS A 68 -8.29 -2.51 18.76
N SER A 69 -8.87 -1.34 18.51
CA SER A 69 -8.23 -0.32 17.69
C SER A 69 -6.92 0.14 18.31
N GLY A 70 -5.87 0.30 17.51
CA GLY A 70 -4.54 0.72 17.97
C GLY A 70 -3.40 0.04 17.20
N GLY A 71 -3.70 -0.99 16.43
CA GLY A 71 -2.77 -1.63 15.50
C GLY A 71 -1.43 -2.01 16.13
N SER A 72 -0.35 -1.76 15.42
CA SER A 72 1.02 -2.12 15.82
C SER A 72 1.44 -1.52 17.15
N VAL A 73 0.98 -0.30 17.48
CA VAL A 73 1.31 0.35 18.76
C VAL A 73 0.73 -0.42 19.93
N LEU A 74 -0.53 -0.87 19.80
CA LEU A 74 -1.18 -1.68 20.83
C LEU A 74 -0.48 -3.04 21.00
N PHE A 75 -0.10 -3.68 19.90
CA PHE A 75 0.57 -4.98 19.96
C PHE A 75 1.92 -4.89 20.65
N VAL A 76 2.70 -3.83 20.38
CA VAL A 76 3.97 -3.57 21.06
C VAL A 76 3.74 -3.28 22.55
N ASP A 77 2.69 -2.52 22.90
CA ASP A 77 2.36 -2.23 24.30
C ASP A 77 2.03 -3.49 25.09
N ILE A 78 1.21 -4.36 24.53
CA ILE A 78 0.81 -5.62 25.15
C ILE A 78 1.99 -6.60 25.25
N ALA A 79 2.81 -6.68 24.19
CA ALA A 79 3.90 -7.67 24.14
C ALA A 79 5.06 -7.35 25.06
N PHE A 80 5.38 -6.07 25.21
CA PHE A 80 6.58 -5.65 25.95
C PHE A 80 6.29 -4.97 27.28
N GLU A 81 5.06 -4.54 27.53
CA GLU A 81 4.64 -3.82 28.74
C GLU A 81 5.56 -2.61 29.07
N ARG A 82 6.11 -1.97 28.03
CA ARG A 82 7.07 -0.87 28.13
C ARG A 82 6.55 0.36 27.40
N PRO A 83 5.99 1.36 28.10
CA PRO A 83 5.38 2.54 27.49
C PRO A 83 6.29 3.35 26.56
N TRP A 84 7.61 3.30 26.77
CA TRP A 84 8.55 3.99 25.90
C TRP A 84 8.65 3.33 24.50
N LEU A 85 8.56 1.98 24.43
CA LEU A 85 8.55 1.24 23.15
C LEU A 85 7.31 1.58 22.32
N SER A 86 6.14 1.64 22.97
CA SER A 86 4.89 2.01 22.31
C SER A 86 4.96 3.44 21.77
N LYS A 87 5.58 4.38 22.49
CA LYS A 87 5.81 5.75 22.02
C LYS A 87 6.77 5.80 20.83
N VAL A 88 7.87 5.05 20.87
CA VAL A 88 8.81 4.95 19.75
C VAL A 88 8.10 4.37 18.53
N MET A 89 7.31 3.29 18.70
CA MET A 89 6.54 2.68 17.61
C MET A 89 5.54 3.68 16.99
N ALA A 90 4.82 4.42 17.82
CA ALA A 90 3.91 5.47 17.35
C ALA A 90 4.64 6.55 16.53
N PHE A 91 5.80 6.99 17.00
CA PHE A 91 6.62 7.97 16.29
C PHE A 91 7.13 7.42 14.94
N VAL A 92 7.61 6.17 14.92
CA VAL A 92 8.06 5.51 13.68
C VAL A 92 6.92 5.41 12.68
N LEU A 93 5.71 5.01 13.10
CA LEU A 93 4.54 4.93 12.22
C LEU A 93 4.16 6.30 11.67
N LEU A 94 4.14 7.35 12.49
CA LEU A 94 3.87 8.72 12.02
C LEU A 94 4.90 9.19 11.00
N PHE A 95 6.18 8.92 11.26
CA PHE A 95 7.24 9.29 10.34
C PHE A 95 7.13 8.52 9.01
N THR A 96 6.90 7.21 9.09
CA THR A 96 6.71 6.36 7.90
C THR A 96 5.51 6.83 7.07
N SER A 97 4.37 7.12 7.71
CA SER A 97 3.18 7.63 7.02
C SER A 97 3.43 8.98 6.34
N ALA A 98 4.20 9.87 6.97
CA ALA A 98 4.56 11.15 6.37
C ALA A 98 5.46 10.97 5.13
N VAL A 99 6.46 10.09 5.21
CA VAL A 99 7.34 9.77 4.08
C VAL A 99 6.56 9.11 2.96
N SER A 100 5.69 8.12 3.28
CA SER A 100 4.82 7.46 2.31
C SER A 100 3.92 8.46 1.58
N SER A 101 3.29 9.37 2.31
CA SER A 101 2.45 10.42 1.73
C SER A 101 3.23 11.32 0.78
N ALA A 102 4.47 11.68 1.13
CA ALA A 102 5.33 12.48 0.26
C ALA A 102 5.68 11.75 -1.04
N VAL A 103 6.03 10.46 -0.96
CA VAL A 103 6.32 9.62 -2.15
C VAL A 103 5.10 9.54 -3.08
N ILE A 104 3.92 9.28 -2.51
CA ILE A 104 2.67 9.19 -3.28
C ILE A 104 2.32 10.55 -3.93
N CYS A 105 2.49 11.66 -3.21
CA CYS A 105 2.28 13.00 -3.76
C CYS A 105 3.20 13.27 -4.96
N HIS A 106 4.48 12.92 -4.87
CA HIS A 106 5.41 13.07 -5.97
C HIS A 106 5.06 12.17 -7.16
N GLY A 107 4.67 10.92 -6.91
CA GLY A 107 4.16 10.02 -7.95
C GLY A 107 2.94 10.61 -8.67
N PHE A 108 1.98 11.13 -7.92
CA PHE A 108 0.80 11.80 -8.48
C PHE A 108 1.18 13.01 -9.34
N VAL A 109 2.11 13.85 -8.88
CA VAL A 109 2.60 15.00 -9.65
C VAL A 109 3.16 14.57 -11.00
N GLY A 110 3.97 13.49 -11.04
CA GLY A 110 4.52 12.96 -12.27
C GLY A 110 3.45 12.57 -13.30
N TYR A 111 2.41 11.86 -12.86
CA TYR A 111 1.28 11.52 -13.74
C TYR A 111 0.44 12.74 -14.13
N PHE A 112 0.18 13.65 -13.21
CA PHE A 112 -0.65 14.84 -13.46
C PHE A 112 -0.01 15.77 -14.47
N GLN A 113 1.31 15.95 -14.39
CA GLN A 113 2.07 16.81 -15.30
C GLN A 113 2.18 16.27 -16.74
N LEU A 114 1.81 15.02 -17.00
CA LEU A 114 1.65 14.51 -18.37
C LEU A 114 0.49 15.19 -19.12
N TYR A 115 -0.48 15.75 -18.39
CA TYR A 115 -1.69 16.33 -18.94
C TYR A 115 -1.79 17.85 -18.71
N ILE A 116 -1.26 18.35 -17.60
CA ILE A 116 -1.43 19.75 -17.16
C ILE A 116 -0.10 20.26 -16.60
N GLU A 117 0.46 21.30 -17.22
CA GLU A 117 1.74 21.92 -16.84
C GLU A 117 1.61 22.87 -15.64
N TRP A 118 1.18 22.38 -14.50
CA TRP A 118 1.18 23.14 -13.26
C TRP A 118 2.47 22.92 -12.45
N SER A 119 2.80 23.90 -11.62
CA SER A 119 3.97 23.76 -10.73
C SER A 119 3.75 22.66 -9.69
N SER A 120 4.77 21.82 -9.45
CA SER A 120 4.69 20.70 -8.51
C SER A 120 4.21 21.11 -7.11
N PRO A 121 4.68 22.24 -6.51
CA PRO A 121 4.17 22.67 -5.21
C PRO A 121 2.67 22.96 -5.19
N LEU A 122 2.14 23.56 -6.26
CA LEU A 122 0.71 23.86 -6.36
C LEU A 122 -0.12 22.56 -6.39
N ILE A 123 0.30 21.60 -7.20
CA ILE A 123 -0.38 20.30 -7.30
C ILE A 123 -0.38 19.59 -5.92
N ILE A 124 0.76 19.56 -5.23
CA ILE A 124 0.89 18.93 -3.91
C ILE A 124 -0.03 19.60 -2.88
N VAL A 125 -0.04 20.93 -2.82
CA VAL A 125 -0.89 21.67 -1.87
C VAL A 125 -2.37 21.41 -2.15
N LEU A 126 -2.80 21.42 -3.41
CA LEU A 126 -4.18 21.11 -3.78
C LEU A 126 -4.54 19.66 -3.44
N LEU A 127 -3.67 18.70 -3.74
CA LEU A 127 -3.88 17.29 -3.41
C LEU A 127 -4.01 17.10 -1.90
N CYS A 128 -3.08 17.64 -1.11
CA CYS A 128 -3.15 17.57 0.34
C CYS A 128 -4.42 18.24 0.89
N GLY A 129 -4.84 19.37 0.32
CA GLY A 129 -6.08 20.04 0.69
C GLY A 129 -7.31 19.17 0.44
N VAL A 130 -7.39 18.53 -0.72
CA VAL A 130 -8.49 17.61 -1.06
C VAL A 130 -8.49 16.41 -0.10
N MET A 131 -7.33 15.78 0.15
CA MET A 131 -7.22 14.64 1.06
C MET A 131 -7.59 15.02 2.50
N PHE A 132 -7.21 16.23 2.95
CA PHE A 132 -7.61 16.75 4.25
C PHE A 132 -9.14 16.91 4.36
N LEU A 133 -9.79 17.45 3.33
CA LEU A 133 -11.24 17.58 3.29
C LEU A 133 -11.92 16.21 3.34
N VAL A 134 -11.46 15.24 2.55
CA VAL A 134 -11.98 13.87 2.55
C VAL A 134 -11.83 13.23 3.94
N ALA A 135 -10.65 13.35 4.54
CA ALA A 135 -10.38 12.81 5.88
C ALA A 135 -11.28 13.46 6.96
N SER A 136 -11.62 14.75 6.79
CA SER A 136 -12.48 15.47 7.72
C SER A 136 -13.96 15.05 7.70
N TRP A 137 -14.42 14.36 6.65
CA TRP A 137 -15.79 13.85 6.57
C TRP A 137 -16.08 12.69 7.53
N GLY A 138 -15.06 11.92 7.87
CA GLY A 138 -15.15 10.81 8.81
C GLY A 138 -14.76 9.47 8.20
N ILE A 139 -14.54 8.48 9.08
CA ILE A 139 -13.97 7.17 8.68
C ILE A 139 -14.88 6.40 7.72
N ARG A 140 -16.19 6.47 7.88
CA ARG A 140 -17.13 5.72 7.04
C ARG A 140 -17.17 6.29 5.62
N GLU A 141 -17.26 7.60 5.50
CA GLU A 141 -17.32 8.32 4.22
C GLU A 141 -16.02 8.16 3.45
N SER A 142 -14.90 8.30 4.13
CA SER A 142 -13.56 8.04 3.56
C SER A 142 -13.41 6.59 3.10
N ALA A 143 -13.87 5.62 3.90
CA ALA A 143 -13.80 4.20 3.52
C ALA A 143 -14.69 3.87 2.30
N ILE A 144 -15.85 4.50 2.15
CA ILE A 144 -16.70 4.35 0.96
C ILE A 144 -15.99 4.91 -0.27
N LEU A 145 -15.41 6.11 -0.16
CA LEU A 145 -14.67 6.72 -1.26
C LEU A 145 -13.48 5.85 -1.70
N ILE A 146 -12.69 5.39 -0.73
CA ILE A 146 -11.56 4.46 -0.99
C ILE A 146 -12.07 3.21 -1.68
N SER A 147 -13.18 2.61 -1.22
CA SER A 147 -13.74 1.39 -1.83
C SER A 147 -14.15 1.59 -3.29
N ILE A 148 -14.71 2.75 -3.64
CA ILE A 148 -15.06 3.09 -5.03
C ILE A 148 -13.79 3.22 -5.88
N ILE A 149 -12.78 3.92 -5.37
CA ILE A 149 -11.49 4.08 -6.05
C ILE A 149 -10.83 2.73 -6.25
N THR A 150 -10.84 1.87 -5.22
CA THR A 150 -10.29 0.50 -5.29
C THR A 150 -10.94 -0.33 -6.39
N LEU A 151 -12.26 -0.24 -6.55
CA LEU A 151 -12.96 -0.93 -7.65
C LEU A 151 -12.48 -0.46 -9.02
N LEU A 152 -12.24 0.85 -9.17
CA LEU A 152 -11.69 1.41 -10.41
C LEU A 152 -10.24 0.96 -10.65
N GLU A 153 -9.41 0.95 -9.61
CA GLU A 153 -8.01 0.50 -9.67
C GLU A 153 -7.90 -0.97 -10.05
N VAL A 154 -8.62 -1.84 -9.33
CA VAL A 154 -8.65 -3.28 -9.62
C VAL A 154 -9.23 -3.55 -11.00
N GLY A 155 -10.30 -2.84 -11.38
CA GLY A 155 -10.87 -2.91 -12.73
C GLY A 155 -9.86 -2.51 -13.81
N GLY A 156 -9.08 -1.45 -13.57
CA GLY A 156 -7.99 -1.02 -14.46
C GLY A 156 -6.89 -2.07 -14.60
N LEU A 157 -6.45 -2.68 -13.49
CA LEU A 157 -5.45 -3.76 -13.51
C LEU A 157 -5.96 -4.99 -14.27
N ILE A 158 -7.21 -5.39 -14.05
CA ILE A 158 -7.85 -6.51 -14.79
C ILE A 158 -7.90 -6.17 -16.28
N LEU A 159 -8.28 -4.96 -16.64
CA LEU A 159 -8.31 -4.52 -18.03
C LEU A 159 -6.93 -4.60 -18.67
N VAL A 160 -5.88 -4.12 -17.98
CA VAL A 160 -4.50 -4.22 -18.48
C VAL A 160 -4.09 -5.68 -18.68
N CYS A 161 -4.39 -6.56 -17.73
CA CYS A 161 -4.12 -8.00 -17.86
C CYS A 161 -4.88 -8.61 -19.06
N PHE A 162 -6.15 -8.23 -19.25
CA PHE A 162 -6.96 -8.71 -20.36
C PHE A 162 -6.39 -8.25 -21.70
N VAL A 163 -6.09 -6.97 -21.85
CA VAL A 163 -5.49 -6.42 -23.08
C VAL A 163 -4.11 -7.05 -23.35
N ALA A 164 -3.30 -7.23 -22.29
CA ALA A 164 -2.00 -7.86 -22.43
C ALA A 164 -2.10 -9.34 -22.91
N SER A 165 -3.17 -10.05 -22.54
CA SER A 165 -3.38 -11.44 -22.98
C SER A 165 -3.71 -11.56 -24.46
N GLU A 166 -4.26 -10.54 -25.07
CA GLU A 166 -4.56 -10.47 -26.51
C GLU A 166 -3.34 -10.12 -27.38
N LEU A 167 -2.27 -9.61 -26.76
CA LEU A 167 -1.05 -9.29 -27.49
C LEU A 167 -0.30 -10.58 -27.84
N PRO A 168 0.31 -10.69 -29.05
CA PRO A 168 1.11 -11.84 -29.40
C PRO A 168 2.24 -11.99 -28.39
N GLN A 169 2.16 -13.04 -27.59
CA GLN A 169 3.13 -13.32 -26.54
C GLN A 169 4.51 -13.59 -27.17
N ARG A 170 5.38 -12.61 -27.09
CA ARG A 170 6.78 -12.79 -27.52
C ARG A 170 7.58 -13.60 -26.52
N GLU A 171 7.08 -13.77 -25.29
CA GLU A 171 7.85 -14.32 -24.20
C GLU A 171 6.98 -15.17 -23.27
N SER A 172 7.47 -16.38 -22.98
CA SER A 172 6.77 -17.36 -22.17
C SER A 172 6.73 -16.95 -20.68
N PHE A 173 5.75 -17.49 -19.94
CA PHE A 173 5.63 -17.43 -18.48
C PHE A 173 6.92 -17.80 -17.73
N VAL A 174 7.87 -18.50 -18.37
CA VAL A 174 9.20 -18.83 -17.87
C VAL A 174 10.01 -17.59 -17.51
N GLN A 175 9.76 -16.45 -18.15
CA GLN A 175 10.48 -15.20 -17.86
C GLN A 175 10.05 -14.52 -16.55
N ILE A 176 8.89 -14.85 -15.98
CA ILE A 176 8.52 -14.37 -14.63
C ILE A 176 9.54 -14.87 -13.59
N ILE A 177 10.18 -16.01 -13.85
CA ILE A 177 11.17 -16.66 -12.97
C ILE A 177 12.60 -16.44 -13.51
N ASP A 178 12.82 -15.47 -14.38
CA ASP A 178 14.16 -15.16 -14.85
C ASP A 178 14.99 -14.53 -13.74
N ALA A 179 16.11 -15.16 -13.41
CA ALA A 179 17.05 -14.69 -12.41
C ALA A 179 18.31 -14.03 -13.03
N SER A 180 18.22 -13.63 -14.31
CA SER A 180 19.37 -13.09 -15.07
C SER A 180 19.95 -11.80 -14.49
N ALA A 181 19.12 -11.00 -13.78
CA ALA A 181 19.58 -9.77 -13.13
C ALA A 181 20.50 -10.01 -11.91
N GLY A 182 20.61 -11.27 -11.45
CA GLY A 182 21.38 -11.61 -10.25
C GLY A 182 20.68 -11.31 -8.94
N ILE A 183 21.08 -12.05 -7.88
CA ILE A 183 20.43 -12.02 -6.56
C ILE A 183 20.43 -10.61 -5.96
N GLY A 184 21.49 -9.84 -6.11
CA GLY A 184 21.59 -8.47 -5.57
C GLY A 184 20.56 -7.51 -6.15
N ALA A 185 20.35 -7.53 -7.47
CA ALA A 185 19.34 -6.70 -8.13
C ALA A 185 17.91 -7.16 -7.76
N ILE A 186 17.66 -8.48 -7.73
CA ILE A 186 16.37 -9.04 -7.37
C ILE A 186 15.98 -8.65 -5.91
N THR A 187 16.93 -8.78 -4.96
CA THR A 187 16.66 -8.42 -3.56
C THR A 187 16.48 -6.91 -3.37
N ALA A 188 17.27 -6.08 -4.04
CA ALA A 188 17.11 -4.62 -4.03
C ALA A 188 15.74 -4.22 -4.61
N ALA A 189 15.38 -4.80 -5.75
CA ALA A 189 14.07 -4.57 -6.37
C ALA A 189 12.91 -5.09 -5.50
N ALA A 190 13.06 -6.26 -4.84
CA ALA A 190 12.07 -6.80 -3.92
C ALA A 190 11.87 -5.91 -2.69
N PHE A 191 12.93 -5.28 -2.19
CA PHE A 191 12.84 -4.30 -1.11
C PHE A 191 11.96 -3.10 -1.49
N ILE A 192 12.12 -2.59 -2.72
CA ILE A 192 11.28 -1.51 -3.25
C ILE A 192 9.86 -2.02 -3.51
N ALA A 193 9.72 -3.20 -4.14
CA ALA A 193 8.43 -3.81 -4.43
C ALA A 193 7.61 -4.12 -3.17
N PHE A 194 8.27 -4.37 -2.02
CA PHE A 194 7.60 -4.59 -0.74
C PHE A 194 6.71 -3.41 -0.33
N TYR A 195 7.09 -2.19 -0.68
CA TYR A 195 6.28 -1.01 -0.42
C TYR A 195 4.89 -1.08 -1.09
N ALA A 196 4.78 -1.74 -2.25
CA ALA A 196 3.49 -1.91 -2.93
C ALA A 196 2.54 -2.89 -2.21
N PHE A 197 3.01 -3.62 -1.21
CA PHE A 197 2.21 -4.53 -0.38
C PHE A 197 1.92 -3.99 1.01
N ILE A 198 2.45 -2.82 1.38
CA ILE A 198 2.19 -2.14 2.65
C ILE A 198 0.75 -1.59 2.62
N GLY A 199 0.06 -1.63 3.76
CA GLY A 199 -1.32 -1.12 3.90
C GLY A 199 -2.21 -2.03 4.75
N PHE A 200 -1.83 -3.30 4.97
CA PHE A 200 -2.58 -4.21 5.82
C PHE A 200 -2.57 -3.79 7.31
N GLU A 201 -1.57 -3.03 7.75
CA GLU A 201 -1.49 -2.45 9.09
C GLU A 201 -2.57 -1.38 9.34
N ASP A 202 -3.01 -0.69 8.29
CA ASP A 202 -4.08 0.30 8.39
C ASP A 202 -5.42 -0.36 8.71
N MET A 203 -5.68 -1.55 8.15
CA MET A 203 -6.89 -2.34 8.46
C MET A 203 -6.98 -2.65 9.94
N VAL A 204 -5.87 -3.03 10.55
CA VAL A 204 -5.81 -3.42 11.98
C VAL A 204 -5.97 -2.20 12.90
N SER A 205 -5.63 -1.02 12.40
CA SER A 205 -5.75 0.23 13.15
C SER A 205 -7.19 0.75 13.23
N VAL A 206 -8.04 0.39 12.24
CA VAL A 206 -9.43 0.86 12.10
C VAL A 206 -10.49 -0.22 12.37
N ALA A 207 -10.08 -1.47 12.57
CA ALA A 207 -10.94 -2.62 12.80
C ALA A 207 -11.56 -2.68 14.21
#